data_ba9727a9fbaa24d35f93262ef852e9ae
#
_entry.id   ba9727a9fbaa24d35f93262ef852e9ae
#
_cell.length_a   1.000
_cell.length_b   1.000
_cell.length_c   1.000
_cell.angle_alpha   90.00
_cell.angle_beta   90.00
_cell.angle_gamma   90.00
#
_symmetry.space_group_name_H-M   'P 1'
#
loop_
_entity.id
_entity.type
_entity.pdbx_description
1 polymer ?
#
loop_
_entity_poly.entity_id
_entity_poly.type
_entity_poly.pdbx_seq_one_letter_code
_entity_poly.pdbx_strand_id
1 'polypeptide(L)'
;WASEPPYNIKGKYWNISTQKTLMEDIGQGYIPKPLQQPHPPIVVTAVAPFSKGVTEAAARGWDPISANFLMPAWVKSHWPKYAEGCERGGRAAEPANWRVAKSVFVARDAATAKAYATDPDGPYVYYYRSLFTKLKRNGRIELFKTSRDQPDDEVTLEMICDKLIIWGTPDSVADQLLAFQDE
;
A
#
# COMPACT_ATOMS: atom_id res chain seq x y z
N TRP A 1 5.67 -15.36 16.32
CA TRP A 1 4.58 -15.57 17.30
C TRP A 1 4.33 -17.04 17.63
N ALA A 2 4.55 -17.98 16.69
CA ALA A 2 4.28 -19.41 16.89
C ALA A 2 5.27 -20.13 17.82
N SER A 3 6.48 -19.60 18.02
CA SER A 3 7.52 -20.22 18.84
C SER A 3 7.59 -19.62 20.26
N GLU A 4 8.18 -20.39 21.17
CA GLU A 4 8.46 -19.95 22.53
C GLU A 4 9.93 -19.48 22.67
N PRO A 5 10.21 -18.56 23.64
CA PRO A 5 11.59 -18.17 23.94
C PRO A 5 12.37 -19.32 24.63
N PRO A 6 13.71 -19.28 24.61
CA PRO A 6 14.54 -18.34 23.85
C PRO A 6 14.47 -18.56 22.35
N TYR A 7 14.38 -17.46 21.60
CA TYR A 7 14.33 -17.54 20.12
C TYR A 7 15.74 -17.75 19.59
N ASN A 8 15.92 -18.84 18.84
CA ASN A 8 17.20 -19.18 18.19
C ASN A 8 16.91 -19.43 16.70
N ILE A 9 17.08 -18.41 15.88
CA ILE A 9 16.78 -18.45 14.44
C ILE A 9 18.10 -18.42 13.67
N LYS A 10 18.36 -19.47 12.91
CA LYS A 10 19.50 -19.54 11.98
C LYS A 10 19.02 -19.16 10.59
N GLY A 11 19.40 -17.99 10.11
CA GLY A 11 19.09 -17.50 8.76
C GLY A 11 20.29 -17.58 7.83
N LYS A 12 20.05 -17.39 6.54
CA LYS A 12 21.12 -17.36 5.53
C LYS A 12 22.13 -16.23 5.76
N TYR A 13 21.68 -15.09 6.24
CA TYR A 13 22.51 -13.89 6.41
C TYR A 13 22.71 -13.51 7.88
N TRP A 14 21.72 -13.82 8.74
CA TRP A 14 21.71 -13.41 10.14
C TRP A 14 21.35 -14.59 11.04
N ASN A 15 22.04 -14.70 12.18
CA ASN A 15 21.65 -15.57 13.26
C ASN A 15 21.13 -14.71 14.40
N ILE A 16 19.93 -15.00 14.88
CA ILE A 16 19.28 -14.29 15.97
C ILE A 16 19.17 -15.23 17.16
N SER A 17 19.68 -14.83 18.31
CA SER A 17 19.50 -15.57 19.55
C SER A 17 19.12 -14.61 20.67
N THR A 18 18.06 -14.94 21.42
CA THR A 18 17.64 -14.21 22.62
C THR A 18 18.04 -14.93 23.90
N GLN A 19 18.79 -16.02 23.82
CA GLN A 19 19.16 -16.86 24.97
C GLN A 19 19.88 -16.09 26.09
N LYS A 20 20.70 -15.08 25.72
CA LYS A 20 21.43 -14.26 26.69
C LYS A 20 20.64 -13.04 27.20
N THR A 21 19.48 -12.76 26.60
CA THR A 21 18.65 -11.58 26.92
C THR A 21 17.31 -11.97 27.53
N LEU A 22 17.05 -13.27 27.67
CA LEU A 22 15.84 -13.78 28.32
C LEU A 22 16.03 -13.70 29.86
N MET A 23 15.11 -13.00 30.53
CA MET A 23 14.98 -12.92 31.99
C MET A 23 13.52 -13.22 32.33
N GLU A 24 13.24 -14.47 32.65
CA GLU A 24 11.86 -14.96 32.81
C GLU A 24 11.14 -14.33 34.02
N ASP A 25 11.88 -14.09 35.10
CA ASP A 25 11.39 -13.51 36.38
C ASP A 25 10.83 -12.10 36.19
N ILE A 26 11.25 -11.36 35.19
CA ILE A 26 10.75 -10.01 34.88
C ILE A 26 10.08 -9.91 33.50
N GLY A 27 9.90 -11.02 32.80
CA GLY A 27 9.29 -11.08 31.46
C GLY A 27 10.10 -10.41 30.35
N GLN A 28 11.41 -10.20 30.54
CA GLN A 28 12.28 -9.61 29.53
C GLN A 28 12.71 -10.64 28.48
N GLY A 29 12.73 -10.24 27.21
CA GLY A 29 13.15 -11.10 26.09
C GLY A 29 12.01 -11.94 25.48
N TYR A 30 10.79 -11.74 25.95
CA TYR A 30 9.58 -12.31 25.36
C TYR A 30 9.04 -11.40 24.22
N ILE A 31 8.60 -12.03 23.13
CA ILE A 31 7.76 -11.36 22.13
C ILE A 31 6.31 -11.52 22.59
N PRO A 32 5.55 -10.42 22.82
CA PRO A 32 4.15 -10.52 23.22
C PRO A 32 3.35 -11.36 22.23
N LYS A 33 2.58 -12.32 22.73
CA LYS A 33 1.71 -13.16 21.89
C LYS A 33 0.45 -12.38 21.55
N PRO A 34 -0.05 -12.49 20.31
CA PRO A 34 -1.34 -11.89 19.98
C PRO A 34 -2.47 -12.59 20.72
N LEU A 35 -3.48 -11.82 21.12
CA LEU A 35 -4.71 -12.37 21.69
C LEU A 35 -5.49 -13.20 20.65
N GLN A 36 -5.50 -12.71 19.41
CA GLN A 36 -6.14 -13.38 18.30
C GLN A 36 -5.31 -14.59 17.82
N GLN A 37 -5.99 -15.70 17.53
CA GLN A 37 -5.33 -16.90 17.06
C GLN A 37 -5.62 -17.15 15.57
N PRO A 38 -4.62 -17.55 14.76
CA PRO A 38 -3.20 -17.76 15.10
C PRO A 38 -2.43 -16.44 15.25
N HIS A 39 -2.98 -15.33 14.76
CA HIS A 39 -2.47 -13.96 14.83
C HIS A 39 -3.55 -12.98 14.29
N PRO A 40 -3.44 -11.66 14.53
CA PRO A 40 -4.33 -10.69 13.89
C PRO A 40 -4.19 -10.74 12.36
N PRO A 41 -5.24 -10.32 11.61
CA PRO A 41 -5.13 -10.18 10.16
C PRO A 41 -3.91 -9.34 9.76
N ILE A 42 -3.15 -9.84 8.79
CA ILE A 42 -1.95 -9.15 8.30
C ILE A 42 -2.24 -8.54 6.95
N VAL A 43 -1.98 -7.25 6.83
CA VAL A 43 -2.11 -6.51 5.57
C VAL A 43 -0.74 -5.97 5.15
N VAL A 44 -0.38 -6.18 3.90
CA VAL A 44 0.91 -5.74 3.34
C VAL A 44 0.73 -4.72 2.23
N THR A 45 1.58 -3.70 2.21
CA THR A 45 1.52 -2.66 1.19
C THR A 45 2.02 -3.18 -0.17
N ALA A 46 1.20 -3.00 -1.19
CA ALA A 46 1.53 -3.26 -2.59
C ALA A 46 1.93 -1.96 -3.29
N VAL A 47 3.16 -1.87 -3.79
CA VAL A 47 3.75 -0.64 -4.35
C VAL A 47 4.16 -0.83 -5.81
N ALA A 48 4.65 -2.01 -6.18
CA ALA A 48 5.15 -2.26 -7.53
C ALA A 48 4.04 -2.82 -8.43
N PRO A 49 3.94 -2.34 -9.69
CA PRO A 49 3.07 -2.98 -10.67
C PRO A 49 3.39 -4.47 -10.81
N PHE A 50 2.37 -5.31 -10.98
CA PHE A 50 2.52 -6.78 -11.12
C PHE A 50 3.33 -7.44 -9.98
N SER A 51 3.14 -6.95 -8.76
CA SER A 51 3.97 -7.27 -7.60
C SER A 51 3.99 -8.77 -7.26
N LYS A 52 5.16 -9.39 -7.37
CA LYS A 52 5.39 -10.76 -6.83
C LYS A 52 5.24 -10.81 -5.31
N GLY A 53 5.51 -9.69 -4.62
CA GLY A 53 5.30 -9.58 -3.18
C GLY A 53 3.85 -9.75 -2.77
N VAL A 54 2.90 -9.32 -3.61
CA VAL A 54 1.45 -9.57 -3.41
C VAL A 54 1.14 -11.05 -3.50
N THR A 55 1.66 -11.75 -4.52
CA THR A 55 1.50 -13.21 -4.65
C THR A 55 2.03 -13.96 -3.44
N GLU A 56 3.25 -13.63 -2.99
CA GLU A 56 3.86 -14.29 -1.84
C GLU A 56 3.13 -14.00 -0.51
N ALA A 57 2.63 -12.78 -0.33
CA ALA A 57 1.83 -12.42 0.83
C ALA A 57 0.50 -13.16 0.84
N ALA A 58 -0.21 -13.16 -0.29
CA ALA A 58 -1.49 -13.84 -0.44
C ALA A 58 -1.39 -15.35 -0.22
N ALA A 59 -0.29 -15.98 -0.69
CA ALA A 59 -0.01 -17.40 -0.45
C ALA A 59 0.18 -17.74 1.04
N ARG A 60 0.56 -16.74 1.87
CA ARG A 60 0.65 -16.87 3.34
C ARG A 60 -0.65 -16.56 4.06
N GLY A 61 -1.72 -16.26 3.36
CA GLY A 61 -2.99 -15.84 3.96
C GLY A 61 -3.05 -14.36 4.34
N TRP A 62 -2.12 -13.53 3.84
CA TRP A 62 -2.10 -12.08 4.07
C TRP A 62 -2.79 -11.34 2.94
N ASP A 63 -3.39 -10.19 3.25
CA ASP A 63 -4.12 -9.41 2.27
C ASP A 63 -3.32 -8.17 1.83
N PRO A 64 -3.50 -7.69 0.59
CA PRO A 64 -2.81 -6.52 0.11
C PRO A 64 -3.58 -5.23 0.40
N ILE A 65 -2.82 -4.12 0.51
CA ILE A 65 -3.32 -2.77 0.34
C ILE A 65 -2.51 -2.06 -0.75
N SER A 66 -3.16 -1.70 -1.85
CA SER A 66 -2.53 -0.93 -2.91
C SER A 66 -2.27 0.50 -2.46
N ALA A 67 -1.05 1.00 -2.67
CA ALA A 67 -0.64 2.32 -2.21
C ALA A 67 -1.40 3.45 -2.93
N ASN A 68 -1.63 4.56 -2.22
CA ASN A 68 -2.41 5.71 -2.68
C ASN A 68 -1.79 6.47 -3.86
N PHE A 69 -0.51 6.30 -4.12
CA PHE A 69 0.22 7.00 -5.18
C PHE A 69 0.33 6.20 -6.49
N LEU A 70 -0.35 5.07 -6.60
CA LEU A 70 -0.35 4.27 -7.83
C LEU A 70 -1.48 4.69 -8.77
N MET A 71 -1.15 4.78 -10.06
CA MET A 71 -2.16 4.98 -11.11
C MET A 71 -3.12 3.79 -11.17
N PRO A 72 -4.38 3.97 -11.60
CA PRO A 72 -5.39 2.91 -11.62
C PRO A 72 -4.92 1.63 -12.31
N ALA A 73 -4.26 1.76 -13.47
CA ALA A 73 -3.72 0.60 -14.20
C ALA A 73 -2.75 -0.25 -13.38
N TRP A 74 -1.95 0.37 -12.51
CA TRP A 74 -1.03 -0.35 -11.64
C TRP A 74 -1.72 -0.97 -10.44
N VAL A 75 -2.74 -0.30 -9.88
CA VAL A 75 -3.62 -0.88 -8.86
C VAL A 75 -4.28 -2.14 -9.41
N LYS A 76 -4.91 -2.05 -10.59
CA LYS A 76 -5.56 -3.18 -11.29
C LYS A 76 -4.61 -4.37 -11.49
N SER A 77 -3.32 -4.12 -11.70
CA SER A 77 -2.31 -5.18 -11.86
C SER A 77 -2.07 -6.04 -10.61
N HIS A 78 -2.53 -5.60 -9.44
CA HIS A 78 -2.37 -6.34 -8.19
C HIS A 78 -3.41 -7.47 -8.04
N TRP A 79 -4.62 -7.30 -8.59
CA TRP A 79 -5.67 -8.32 -8.46
C TRP A 79 -5.26 -9.70 -8.95
N PRO A 80 -4.75 -9.87 -10.21
CA PRO A 80 -4.34 -11.19 -10.66
C PRO A 80 -3.20 -11.78 -9.82
N LYS A 81 -2.34 -10.93 -9.24
CA LYS A 81 -1.27 -11.36 -8.32
C LYS A 81 -1.80 -11.80 -6.97
N TYR A 82 -2.83 -11.13 -6.48
CA TYR A 82 -3.53 -11.54 -5.28
C TYR A 82 -4.27 -12.88 -5.50
N ALA A 83 -5.01 -13.01 -6.60
CA ALA A 83 -5.72 -14.24 -6.94
C ALA A 83 -4.76 -15.44 -7.09
N GLU A 84 -3.65 -15.28 -7.83
CA GLU A 84 -2.59 -16.28 -7.97
C GLU A 84 -2.06 -16.73 -6.59
N GLY A 85 -1.81 -15.78 -5.69
CA GLY A 85 -1.32 -16.09 -4.35
C GLY A 85 -2.36 -16.81 -3.48
N CYS A 86 -3.62 -16.40 -3.56
CA CYS A 86 -4.72 -17.08 -2.85
C CYS A 86 -4.86 -18.54 -3.31
N GLU A 87 -4.84 -18.78 -4.63
CA GLU A 87 -4.88 -20.12 -5.20
C GLU A 87 -3.73 -21.00 -4.68
N ARG A 88 -2.49 -20.46 -4.70
CA ARG A 88 -1.31 -21.15 -4.14
C ARG A 88 -1.45 -21.44 -2.64
N GLY A 89 -2.14 -20.58 -1.90
CA GLY A 89 -2.44 -20.73 -0.48
C GLY A 89 -3.68 -21.58 -0.18
N GLY A 90 -4.35 -22.12 -1.20
CA GLY A 90 -5.54 -22.98 -1.05
C GLY A 90 -6.80 -22.22 -0.58
N ARG A 91 -6.91 -20.91 -0.86
CA ARG A 91 -8.06 -20.07 -0.50
C ARG A 91 -8.64 -19.32 -1.71
N ALA A 92 -9.91 -18.93 -1.63
CA ALA A 92 -10.52 -18.07 -2.62
C ALA A 92 -9.98 -16.64 -2.51
N ALA A 93 -9.85 -15.94 -3.65
CA ALA A 93 -9.58 -14.52 -3.68
C ALA A 93 -10.89 -13.75 -3.50
N GLU A 94 -10.98 -12.97 -2.42
CA GLU A 94 -12.15 -12.18 -2.09
C GLU A 94 -11.87 -10.69 -2.33
N PRO A 95 -12.63 -10.00 -3.21
CA PRO A 95 -12.43 -8.56 -3.46
C PRO A 95 -12.48 -7.71 -2.20
N ALA A 96 -13.33 -8.06 -1.22
CA ALA A 96 -13.46 -7.35 0.04
C ALA A 96 -12.18 -7.35 0.91
N ASN A 97 -11.26 -8.28 0.65
CA ASN A 97 -9.99 -8.38 1.36
C ASN A 97 -8.86 -7.61 0.66
N TRP A 98 -9.05 -7.19 -0.59
CA TRP A 98 -8.09 -6.34 -1.29
C TRP A 98 -8.43 -4.86 -1.08
N ARG A 99 -7.59 -4.19 -0.35
CA ARG A 99 -7.74 -2.78 0.02
C ARG A 99 -7.00 -1.88 -0.96
N VAL A 100 -7.56 -0.69 -1.20
CA VAL A 100 -6.91 0.35 -2.00
C VAL A 100 -6.91 1.65 -1.20
N ALA A 101 -5.73 2.24 -1.00
CA ALA A 101 -5.60 3.55 -0.39
C ALA A 101 -5.77 4.64 -1.44
N LYS A 102 -6.43 5.74 -1.06
CA LYS A 102 -6.60 6.95 -1.89
C LYS A 102 -6.35 8.21 -1.07
N SER A 103 -5.87 9.26 -1.74
CA SER A 103 -5.83 10.61 -1.18
C SER A 103 -7.16 11.29 -1.47
N VAL A 104 -7.94 11.55 -0.42
CA VAL A 104 -9.31 12.07 -0.56
C VAL A 104 -9.50 13.31 0.29
N PHE A 105 -10.10 14.35 -0.29
CA PHE A 105 -10.52 15.56 0.43
C PHE A 105 -11.95 15.94 0.12
N VAL A 106 -12.75 16.09 1.16
CA VAL A 106 -14.18 16.46 1.05
C VAL A 106 -14.40 17.83 1.67
N ALA A 107 -15.10 18.73 0.97
CA ALA A 107 -15.52 20.01 1.49
C ALA A 107 -17.01 20.28 1.19
N ARG A 108 -17.59 21.34 1.82
CA ARG A 108 -18.98 21.71 1.60
C ARG A 108 -19.27 22.17 0.16
N ASP A 109 -18.25 22.77 -0.48
CA ASP A 109 -18.35 23.30 -1.83
C ASP A 109 -17.08 22.98 -2.63
N ALA A 110 -17.24 22.96 -3.95
CA ALA A 110 -16.19 22.61 -4.89
C ALA A 110 -15.01 23.62 -4.88
N ALA A 111 -15.28 24.90 -4.62
CA ALA A 111 -14.24 25.92 -4.61
C ALA A 111 -13.27 25.73 -3.44
N THR A 112 -13.83 25.47 -2.25
CA THR A 112 -13.03 25.14 -1.05
C THR A 112 -12.27 23.84 -1.24
N ALA A 113 -12.91 22.80 -1.81
CA ALA A 113 -12.24 21.52 -2.06
C ALA A 113 -11.06 21.70 -3.02
N LYS A 114 -11.28 22.40 -4.14
CA LYS A 114 -10.24 22.69 -5.12
C LYS A 114 -9.08 23.47 -4.51
N ALA A 115 -9.39 24.58 -3.82
CA ALA A 115 -8.36 25.43 -3.23
C ALA A 115 -7.43 24.64 -2.30
N TYR A 116 -7.97 23.75 -1.48
CA TYR A 116 -7.17 22.94 -0.57
C TYR A 116 -6.40 21.81 -1.27
N ALA A 117 -7.06 21.08 -2.17
CA ALA A 117 -6.46 19.90 -2.82
C ALA A 117 -5.36 20.26 -3.82
N THR A 118 -5.44 21.45 -4.44
CA THR A 118 -4.49 21.90 -5.46
C THR A 118 -3.55 23.02 -4.98
N ASP A 119 -3.57 23.35 -3.70
CA ASP A 119 -2.65 24.34 -3.13
C ASP A 119 -1.20 23.90 -3.32
N PRO A 120 -0.35 24.65 -4.04
CA PRO A 120 1.06 24.32 -4.25
C PRO A 120 1.85 24.13 -2.97
N ASP A 121 1.48 24.83 -1.90
CA ASP A 121 2.11 24.75 -0.59
C ASP A 121 1.33 23.87 0.39
N GLY A 122 0.21 23.32 -0.07
CA GLY A 122 -0.65 22.45 0.70
C GLY A 122 -0.12 21.02 0.86
N PRO A 123 -0.69 20.25 1.80
CA PRO A 123 -0.18 18.94 2.19
C PRO A 123 -0.23 17.91 1.06
N TYR A 124 -1.25 17.95 0.20
CA TYR A 124 -1.38 17.00 -0.91
C TYR A 124 -0.31 17.22 -1.98
N VAL A 125 -0.17 18.46 -2.45
CA VAL A 125 0.83 18.80 -3.47
C VAL A 125 2.23 18.61 -2.94
N TYR A 126 2.50 18.95 -1.67
CA TYR A 126 3.77 18.67 -1.01
C TYR A 126 4.10 17.18 -0.97
N TYR A 127 3.13 16.34 -0.62
CA TYR A 127 3.30 14.89 -0.56
C TYR A 127 3.68 14.32 -1.93
N TYR A 128 2.90 14.64 -2.96
CA TYR A 128 3.18 14.13 -4.31
C TYR A 128 4.44 14.71 -4.92
N ARG A 129 4.75 15.97 -4.68
CA ARG A 129 6.04 16.59 -5.07
C ARG A 129 7.23 15.85 -4.44
N SER A 130 7.13 15.53 -3.17
CA SER A 130 8.19 14.80 -2.45
C SER A 130 8.40 13.40 -3.02
N LEU A 131 7.32 12.67 -3.27
CA LEU A 131 7.38 11.34 -3.88
C LEU A 131 7.91 11.40 -5.31
N PHE A 132 7.38 12.30 -6.14
CA PHE A 132 7.82 12.50 -7.52
C PHE A 132 9.32 12.80 -7.59
N THR A 133 9.80 13.72 -6.76
CA THR A 133 11.21 14.06 -6.70
C THR A 133 12.08 12.85 -6.32
N LYS A 134 11.68 12.11 -5.28
CA LYS A 134 12.42 10.92 -4.82
C LYS A 134 12.44 9.81 -5.87
N LEU A 135 11.29 9.49 -6.46
CA LEU A 135 11.18 8.41 -7.44
C LEU A 135 11.90 8.77 -8.73
N LYS A 136 11.79 10.01 -9.21
CA LYS A 136 12.52 10.48 -10.40
C LYS A 136 14.04 10.40 -10.20
N ARG A 137 14.55 10.84 -9.04
CA ARG A 137 15.99 10.75 -8.71
C ARG A 137 16.49 9.31 -8.61
N ASN A 138 15.63 8.38 -8.25
CA ASN A 138 15.96 6.95 -8.12
C ASN A 138 15.67 6.16 -9.41
N GLY A 139 15.36 6.82 -10.53
CA GLY A 139 15.05 6.17 -11.80
C GLY A 139 13.77 5.31 -11.76
N ARG A 140 12.78 5.69 -10.94
CA ARG A 140 11.53 4.95 -10.73
C ARG A 140 10.29 5.79 -11.08
N ILE A 141 10.39 6.65 -12.08
CA ILE A 141 9.29 7.51 -12.54
C ILE A 141 8.13 6.69 -13.13
N GLU A 142 8.42 5.47 -13.56
CA GLU A 142 7.44 4.53 -14.14
C GLU A 142 6.24 4.26 -13.22
N LEU A 143 6.38 4.45 -11.91
CA LEU A 143 5.29 4.29 -10.96
C LEU A 143 4.18 5.35 -11.12
N PHE A 144 4.50 6.49 -11.71
CA PHE A 144 3.55 7.57 -12.01
C PHE A 144 3.05 7.59 -13.44
N LYS A 145 3.49 6.67 -14.28
CA LYS A 145 2.96 6.54 -15.64
C LYS A 145 1.55 5.99 -15.64
N THR A 146 0.74 6.47 -16.58
CA THR A 146 -0.62 5.95 -16.81
C THR A 146 -0.61 4.67 -17.64
N SER A 147 0.47 4.48 -18.43
CA SER A 147 0.74 3.27 -19.22
C SER A 147 2.25 3.02 -19.29
N ARG A 148 2.65 1.82 -19.71
CA ARG A 148 4.08 1.48 -19.86
C ARG A 148 4.78 2.31 -20.93
N ASP A 149 4.06 2.72 -21.96
CA ASP A 149 4.61 3.39 -23.13
C ASP A 149 4.61 4.92 -22.99
N GLN A 150 4.07 5.46 -21.88
CA GLN A 150 4.10 6.90 -21.62
C GLN A 150 5.53 7.40 -21.48
N PRO A 151 5.95 8.44 -22.25
CA PRO A 151 7.26 9.06 -22.11
C PRO A 151 7.48 9.64 -20.71
N ASP A 152 8.74 9.62 -20.25
CA ASP A 152 9.10 10.11 -18.89
C ASP A 152 8.87 11.63 -18.73
N ASP A 153 9.02 12.39 -19.79
CA ASP A 153 8.86 13.84 -19.83
C ASP A 153 7.38 14.29 -19.78
N GLU A 154 6.46 13.41 -20.14
CA GLU A 154 5.02 13.64 -19.97
C GLU A 154 4.54 13.42 -18.53
N VAL A 155 5.35 12.81 -17.68
CA VAL A 155 5.00 12.60 -16.26
C VAL A 155 5.29 13.86 -15.49
N THR A 156 4.27 14.66 -15.22
CA THR A 156 4.36 15.92 -14.50
C THR A 156 3.70 15.84 -13.13
N LEU A 157 4.10 16.74 -12.22
CA LEU A 157 3.47 16.83 -10.89
C LEU A 157 1.97 17.19 -10.99
N GLU A 158 1.62 18.04 -11.94
CA GLU A 158 0.23 18.43 -12.19
C GLU A 158 -0.62 17.22 -12.59
N MET A 159 -0.16 16.44 -13.57
CA MET A 159 -0.83 15.20 -13.99
C MET A 159 -0.97 14.21 -12.81
N ILE A 160 0.08 14.06 -11.99
CA ILE A 160 0.05 13.16 -10.82
C ILE A 160 -1.01 13.61 -9.84
N CYS A 161 -1.06 14.90 -9.49
CA CYS A 161 -2.05 15.43 -8.55
C CYS A 161 -3.48 15.31 -9.12
N ASP A 162 -3.68 15.62 -10.40
CA ASP A 162 -4.96 15.50 -11.09
C ASP A 162 -5.51 14.06 -11.06
N LYS A 163 -4.64 13.06 -11.27
CA LYS A 163 -5.03 11.65 -11.34
C LYS A 163 -5.15 10.96 -9.98
N LEU A 164 -4.45 11.43 -8.96
CA LEU A 164 -4.30 10.69 -7.71
C LEU A 164 -4.98 11.33 -6.51
N ILE A 165 -5.39 12.61 -6.60
CA ILE A 165 -6.13 13.28 -5.54
C ILE A 165 -7.61 13.33 -5.91
N ILE A 166 -8.43 12.64 -5.14
CA ILE A 166 -9.89 12.70 -5.23
C ILE A 166 -10.36 13.85 -4.34
N TRP A 167 -11.06 14.83 -4.90
CA TRP A 167 -11.55 15.97 -4.12
C TRP A 167 -12.88 16.49 -4.65
N GLY A 168 -13.66 17.11 -3.76
CA GLY A 168 -14.94 17.72 -4.15
C GLY A 168 -15.92 17.83 -2.98
N THR A 169 -17.18 18.02 -3.34
CA THR A 169 -18.30 17.85 -2.42
C THR A 169 -18.52 16.37 -2.09
N PRO A 170 -19.30 16.02 -1.05
CA PRO A 170 -19.60 14.63 -0.72
C PRO A 170 -20.10 13.83 -1.92
N ASP A 171 -21.05 14.36 -2.69
CA ASP A 171 -21.60 13.65 -3.85
C ASP A 171 -20.56 13.47 -4.95
N SER A 172 -19.81 14.53 -5.27
CA SER A 172 -18.74 14.45 -6.28
C SER A 172 -17.63 13.46 -5.90
N VAL A 173 -17.27 13.38 -4.62
CA VAL A 173 -16.28 12.42 -4.15
C VAL A 173 -16.83 11.00 -4.22
N ALA A 174 -18.10 10.79 -3.87
CA ALA A 174 -18.76 9.49 -4.01
C ALA A 174 -18.75 9.02 -5.48
N ASP A 175 -19.12 9.89 -6.42
CA ASP A 175 -19.09 9.57 -7.86
C ASP A 175 -17.69 9.21 -8.34
N GLN A 176 -16.65 9.94 -7.93
CA GLN A 176 -15.26 9.64 -8.29
C GLN A 176 -14.78 8.29 -7.72
N LEU A 177 -15.20 7.95 -6.49
CA LEU A 177 -14.85 6.67 -5.87
C LEU A 177 -15.56 5.50 -6.57
N LEU A 178 -16.83 5.66 -6.95
CA LEU A 178 -17.59 4.66 -7.71
C LEU A 178 -16.96 4.45 -9.10
N ALA A 179 -16.64 5.54 -9.81
CA ALA A 179 -15.96 5.45 -11.10
C ALA A 179 -14.61 4.72 -11.00
N PHE A 180 -13.85 4.95 -9.92
CA PHE A 180 -12.61 4.23 -9.68
C PHE A 180 -12.83 2.73 -9.37
N GLN A 181 -13.95 2.38 -8.73
CA GLN A 181 -14.31 0.98 -8.46
C GLN A 181 -14.61 0.21 -9.74
N ASP A 182 -15.16 0.89 -10.76
CA ASP A 182 -15.54 0.29 -12.03
C ASP A 182 -14.34 0.08 -13.00
N GLU A 183 -13.19 0.73 -12.74
CA GLU A 183 -11.94 0.54 -13.50
C GLU A 183 -11.23 -0.77 -13.16
#